data_f1a054548bdf0ffaaccc34f6174a8128
#
_entry.id   f1a054548bdf0ffaaccc34f6174a8128
#
_cell.length_a   1.000
_cell.length_b   1.000
_cell.length_c   1.000
_cell.angle_alpha   90.00
_cell.angle_beta   90.00
_cell.angle_gamma   90.00
#
_symmetry.space_group_name_H-M   'P 1'
#
loop_
_entity.id
_entity.type
_entity.pdbx_description
1 polymer ?
#
loop_
_entity_poly.entity_id
_entity_poly.type
_entity_poly.pdbx_seq_one_letter_code
_entity_poly.pdbx_strand_id
1 'polypeptide(L)'
;MRLSLLFVFVVTFSAFGQLQDNSSREMIITPVSVIPMDTERVLDNQAIIVKNGVITYVGDAKNAKPAKDAIRIDGKGKYVIPGLAEMHAHVPPNGNIDQAKDVLALFLANGVTTIRGMLGHPNHIQLREMINKGEVVGPHFYTTGPSFNGQSVKTPEHGAEMVREQKAAGYDYLKLHPGLTRETFPAIAKTAHEVGIPFVGHVSYNVGVWMAIDAGYSSIDHMDGFIEAITPGIDTLAEQETGLFGSWIAYRADESKIPDLVSKLAAKKIWVVPTQALAERWQSSQPAQVYLSAPEMKYMKPEDLKGWENAKNSYLNNANYSKEKADALTKVRRNLILQCQKGGVGLLLGSDAPQIFNVPGFSIHHELKYLVDAGLTPYEALKTGTVNVATYLGKSNNSGVVKQGYAADLVLLSGNPLKDITQTKAVEGVMIGNKWLSKDFIATELKRLER
;
A
#
# COMPACT_ATOMS: atom_id res chain seq x y z
N MET A 1 -55.85 -34.89 -24.20
CA MET A 1 -54.44 -34.61 -24.50
C MET A 1 -53.92 -33.62 -23.47
N ARG A 2 -53.15 -34.10 -22.49
CA ARG A 2 -52.51 -33.24 -21.47
C ARG A 2 -51.07 -32.99 -21.90
N LEU A 3 -50.73 -31.73 -22.20
CA LEU A 3 -49.38 -31.31 -22.52
C LEU A 3 -48.61 -31.07 -21.19
N SER A 4 -47.65 -31.92 -20.88
CA SER A 4 -46.72 -31.72 -19.78
C SER A 4 -45.56 -30.83 -20.27
N LEU A 5 -45.48 -29.59 -19.75
CA LEU A 5 -44.32 -28.73 -19.92
C LEU A 5 -43.22 -29.19 -18.98
N LEU A 6 -42.14 -29.67 -19.57
CA LEU A 6 -40.89 -29.98 -18.85
C LEU A 6 -40.11 -28.68 -18.68
N PHE A 7 -40.05 -28.16 -17.45
CA PHE A 7 -39.14 -27.04 -17.10
C PHE A 7 -37.73 -27.62 -16.89
N VAL A 8 -36.85 -27.36 -17.86
CA VAL A 8 -35.42 -27.61 -17.69
C VAL A 8 -34.82 -26.46 -16.88
N PHE A 9 -34.54 -26.72 -15.59
CA PHE A 9 -33.72 -25.81 -14.79
C PHE A 9 -32.27 -25.90 -15.28
N VAL A 10 -31.81 -24.91 -16.04
CA VAL A 10 -30.40 -24.69 -16.30
C VAL A 10 -29.79 -24.10 -15.04
N VAL A 11 -29.20 -24.94 -14.20
CA VAL A 11 -28.33 -24.50 -13.11
C VAL A 11 -27.03 -24.05 -13.74
N THR A 12 -26.89 -22.74 -13.94
CA THR A 12 -25.58 -22.14 -14.25
C THR A 12 -24.71 -22.27 -13.01
N PHE A 13 -23.89 -23.29 -12.96
CA PHE A 13 -22.75 -23.34 -12.04
C PHE A 13 -21.82 -22.19 -12.44
N SER A 14 -21.82 -21.11 -11.66
CA SER A 14 -20.73 -20.14 -11.68
C SER A 14 -19.49 -20.91 -11.30
N ALA A 15 -18.62 -21.17 -12.26
CA ALA A 15 -17.31 -21.74 -12.05
C ALA A 15 -16.43 -20.66 -11.38
N PHE A 16 -16.69 -20.39 -10.10
CA PHE A 16 -15.63 -19.91 -9.22
C PHE A 16 -14.61 -21.04 -9.21
N GLY A 17 -13.45 -20.81 -9.82
CA GLY A 17 -12.33 -21.72 -9.66
C GLY A 17 -12.10 -21.85 -8.15
N GLN A 18 -12.61 -22.93 -7.56
CA GLN A 18 -12.40 -23.21 -6.15
C GLN A 18 -10.90 -23.28 -5.97
N LEU A 19 -10.35 -22.27 -5.26
CA LEU A 19 -9.04 -22.43 -4.65
C LEU A 19 -9.11 -23.74 -3.87
N GLN A 20 -8.41 -24.77 -4.34
CA GLN A 20 -8.38 -26.04 -3.61
C GLN A 20 -7.94 -25.72 -2.20
N ASP A 21 -8.75 -26.08 -1.22
CA ASP A 21 -8.35 -26.02 0.17
C ASP A 21 -7.22 -27.02 0.40
N ASN A 22 -6.00 -26.54 0.29
CA ASN A 22 -4.78 -27.30 0.50
C ASN A 22 -4.31 -27.20 1.96
N SER A 23 -5.20 -26.86 2.88
CA SER A 23 -4.88 -26.55 4.28
C SER A 23 -4.11 -27.64 5.02
N SER A 24 -4.16 -28.90 4.56
CA SER A 24 -3.44 -30.03 5.17
C SER A 24 -2.17 -30.47 4.43
N ARG A 25 -1.99 -30.05 3.16
CA ARG A 25 -0.88 -30.52 2.32
C ARG A 25 0.29 -29.55 2.35
N GLU A 26 1.49 -30.09 2.31
CA GLU A 26 2.69 -29.27 2.09
C GLU A 26 2.72 -28.73 0.67
N MET A 27 3.26 -27.52 0.51
CA MET A 27 3.62 -26.94 -0.79
C MET A 27 5.12 -26.77 -0.86
N ILE A 28 5.71 -27.06 -2.02
CA ILE A 28 7.15 -26.85 -2.25
C ILE A 28 7.36 -26.06 -3.54
N ILE A 29 8.12 -24.97 -3.44
CA ILE A 29 8.62 -24.18 -4.59
C ILE A 29 10.07 -24.60 -4.82
N THR A 30 10.38 -25.22 -5.96
CA THR A 30 11.74 -25.74 -6.22
C THR A 30 11.98 -26.11 -7.69
N PRO A 31 13.23 -26.00 -8.22
CA PRO A 31 14.29 -25.14 -7.68
C PRO A 31 13.96 -23.67 -7.92
N VAL A 32 14.43 -22.76 -7.05
CA VAL A 32 14.11 -21.33 -7.15
C VAL A 32 15.26 -20.48 -6.64
N SER A 33 15.41 -19.25 -7.14
CA SER A 33 16.28 -18.25 -6.53
C SER A 33 15.50 -17.48 -5.46
N VAL A 34 16.04 -17.36 -4.26
CA VAL A 34 15.41 -16.67 -3.14
C VAL A 34 16.10 -15.35 -2.87
N ILE A 35 15.33 -14.28 -2.79
CA ILE A 35 15.74 -12.96 -2.28
C ILE A 35 15.10 -12.82 -0.89
N PRO A 36 15.84 -13.19 0.16
CA PRO A 36 15.24 -13.35 1.49
C PRO A 36 14.85 -12.05 2.17
N MET A 37 15.39 -10.91 1.73
CA MET A 37 15.21 -9.57 2.27
C MET A 37 15.80 -9.33 3.67
N ASP A 38 16.47 -10.33 4.28
CA ASP A 38 17.25 -10.14 5.51
C ASP A 38 18.54 -9.32 5.25
N THR A 39 19.15 -9.54 4.09
CA THR A 39 20.26 -8.78 3.53
C THR A 39 20.13 -8.72 2.01
N GLU A 40 20.87 -7.82 1.34
CA GLU A 40 20.90 -7.71 -0.11
C GLU A 40 21.68 -8.87 -0.72
N ARG A 41 20.95 -9.94 -1.10
CA ARG A 41 21.53 -11.13 -1.73
C ARG A 41 20.51 -11.94 -2.50
N VAL A 42 21.00 -12.81 -3.36
CA VAL A 42 20.22 -13.86 -4.04
C VAL A 42 20.80 -15.21 -3.62
N LEU A 43 19.95 -16.13 -3.20
CA LEU A 43 20.30 -17.51 -2.90
C LEU A 43 19.77 -18.39 -4.03
N ASP A 44 20.65 -18.90 -4.88
CA ASP A 44 20.27 -19.72 -6.02
C ASP A 44 20.01 -21.19 -5.62
N ASN A 45 19.25 -21.90 -6.46
CA ASN A 45 18.97 -23.34 -6.34
C ASN A 45 18.40 -23.75 -4.98
N GLN A 46 17.47 -22.94 -4.47
CA GLN A 46 16.80 -23.22 -3.22
C GLN A 46 15.51 -24.02 -3.39
N ALA A 47 15.04 -24.57 -2.28
CA ALA A 47 13.66 -25.02 -2.11
C ALA A 47 13.03 -24.31 -0.91
N ILE A 48 11.75 -23.99 -1.04
CA ILE A 48 10.92 -23.47 0.06
C ILE A 48 9.80 -24.47 0.28
N ILE A 49 9.68 -25.01 1.51
CA ILE A 49 8.55 -25.86 1.89
C ILE A 49 7.65 -25.06 2.84
N VAL A 50 6.35 -25.10 2.55
CA VAL A 50 5.33 -24.42 3.34
C VAL A 50 4.31 -25.44 3.85
N LYS A 51 3.96 -25.33 5.13
CA LYS A 51 2.91 -26.09 5.78
C LYS A 51 2.14 -25.21 6.74
N ASN A 52 0.82 -25.28 6.69
CA ASN A 52 -0.06 -24.50 7.57
C ASN A 52 0.26 -22.98 7.57
N GLY A 53 0.59 -22.42 6.39
CA GLY A 53 0.92 -20.99 6.25
C GLY A 53 2.26 -20.56 6.79
N VAL A 54 3.13 -21.50 7.18
CA VAL A 54 4.47 -21.24 7.72
C VAL A 54 5.52 -21.88 6.83
N ILE A 55 6.62 -21.18 6.61
CA ILE A 55 7.81 -21.72 5.94
C ILE A 55 8.48 -22.72 6.89
N THR A 56 8.43 -24.01 6.57
CA THR A 56 9.04 -25.08 7.36
C THR A 56 10.47 -25.40 6.93
N TYR A 57 10.83 -25.03 5.70
CA TYR A 57 12.18 -25.19 5.17
C TYR A 57 12.47 -24.08 4.14
N VAL A 58 13.64 -23.52 4.18
CA VAL A 58 14.27 -22.75 3.11
C VAL A 58 15.76 -23.10 3.08
N GLY A 59 16.26 -23.57 1.93
CA GLY A 59 17.65 -24.01 1.79
C GLY A 59 17.89 -24.71 0.45
N ASP A 60 19.09 -25.27 0.27
CA ASP A 60 19.51 -25.97 -0.94
C ASP A 60 18.47 -27.03 -1.36
N ALA A 61 18.04 -26.98 -2.63
CA ALA A 61 16.99 -27.82 -3.19
C ALA A 61 17.31 -29.32 -3.05
N LYS A 62 18.60 -29.72 -3.11
CA LYS A 62 19.01 -31.13 -2.96
C LYS A 62 18.76 -31.71 -1.57
N ASN A 63 18.67 -30.86 -0.54
CA ASN A 63 18.46 -31.25 0.85
C ASN A 63 17.00 -31.22 1.27
N ALA A 64 16.10 -30.70 0.43
CA ALA A 64 14.69 -30.58 0.73
C ALA A 64 14.02 -31.96 0.84
N LYS A 65 13.20 -32.14 1.84
CA LYS A 65 12.48 -33.40 2.11
C LYS A 65 10.98 -33.12 2.27
N PRO A 66 10.27 -32.79 1.16
CA PRO A 66 8.83 -32.56 1.21
C PRO A 66 8.08 -33.86 1.45
N ALA A 67 6.84 -33.77 1.93
CA ALA A 67 5.92 -34.91 1.98
C ALA A 67 5.72 -35.51 0.58
N LYS A 68 5.40 -36.84 0.52
CA LYS A 68 5.23 -37.52 -0.77
C LYS A 68 4.09 -36.92 -1.62
N ASP A 69 3.06 -36.41 -0.96
CA ASP A 69 1.87 -35.80 -1.56
C ASP A 69 1.95 -34.26 -1.66
N ALA A 70 3.13 -33.67 -1.39
CA ALA A 70 3.33 -32.23 -1.45
C ALA A 70 3.00 -31.68 -2.85
N ILE A 71 2.32 -30.53 -2.88
CA ILE A 71 2.04 -29.78 -4.10
C ILE A 71 3.35 -29.13 -4.57
N ARG A 72 3.76 -29.45 -5.80
CA ARG A 72 5.00 -28.95 -6.38
C ARG A 72 4.74 -27.75 -7.28
N ILE A 73 5.45 -26.66 -6.99
CA ILE A 73 5.42 -25.39 -7.74
C ILE A 73 6.78 -25.25 -8.43
N ASP A 74 6.77 -25.16 -9.76
CA ASP A 74 8.00 -24.95 -10.54
C ASP A 74 8.55 -23.53 -10.39
N GLY A 75 9.69 -23.43 -9.73
CA GLY A 75 10.44 -22.20 -9.52
C GLY A 75 11.66 -22.05 -10.44
N LYS A 76 11.88 -22.96 -11.40
CA LYS A 76 13.09 -22.94 -12.24
C LYS A 76 13.22 -21.63 -13.01
N GLY A 77 14.37 -20.95 -12.80
CA GLY A 77 14.66 -19.64 -13.42
C GLY A 77 13.85 -18.48 -12.84
N LYS A 78 13.13 -18.68 -11.75
CA LYS A 78 12.27 -17.69 -11.09
C LYS A 78 12.85 -17.26 -9.76
N TYR A 79 12.28 -16.18 -9.20
CA TYR A 79 12.71 -15.55 -7.96
C TYR A 79 11.57 -15.49 -6.96
N VAL A 80 11.84 -15.79 -5.70
CA VAL A 80 10.88 -15.58 -4.61
C VAL A 80 11.34 -14.42 -3.75
N ILE A 81 10.40 -13.52 -3.49
CA ILE A 81 10.50 -12.45 -2.50
C ILE A 81 9.38 -12.60 -1.45
N PRO A 82 9.47 -11.94 -0.27
CA PRO A 82 8.31 -11.78 0.61
C PRO A 82 7.17 -11.07 -0.11
N GLY A 83 5.94 -11.32 0.32
CA GLY A 83 4.79 -10.56 -0.14
C GLY A 83 4.96 -9.06 0.09
N LEU A 84 4.50 -8.26 -0.86
CA LEU A 84 4.54 -6.80 -0.77
C LEU A 84 3.39 -6.29 0.08
N ALA A 85 3.55 -5.06 0.59
CA ALA A 85 2.47 -4.35 1.27
C ALA A 85 2.07 -3.07 0.53
N GLU A 86 0.79 -2.69 0.66
CA GLU A 86 0.25 -1.38 0.29
C GLU A 86 -0.20 -0.67 1.57
N MET A 87 0.60 0.28 2.06
CA MET A 87 0.37 0.94 3.33
C MET A 87 -0.50 2.20 3.23
N HIS A 88 -1.02 2.48 2.04
CA HIS A 88 -2.05 3.49 1.80
C HIS A 88 -3.06 3.00 0.75
N ALA A 89 -3.87 2.02 1.14
CA ALA A 89 -4.91 1.45 0.30
C ALA A 89 -6.28 2.09 0.55
N HIS A 90 -7.08 2.20 -0.48
CA HIS A 90 -8.51 2.47 -0.35
C HIS A 90 -9.31 1.23 -0.73
N VAL A 91 -10.12 0.76 0.20
CA VAL A 91 -11.09 -0.33 -0.02
C VAL A 91 -12.46 0.31 -0.11
N PRO A 92 -13.31 -0.07 -1.09
CA PRO A 92 -14.64 0.51 -1.24
C PRO A 92 -15.45 0.45 0.07
N PRO A 93 -16.09 1.58 0.48
CA PRO A 93 -16.75 1.69 1.79
C PRO A 93 -18.12 1.02 1.85
N ASN A 94 -18.54 0.29 0.83
CA ASN A 94 -19.93 -0.10 0.64
C ASN A 94 -20.29 -1.43 1.26
N GLY A 95 -21.55 -1.60 1.63
CA GLY A 95 -22.17 -2.89 1.92
C GLY A 95 -22.15 -3.89 0.74
N ASN A 96 -21.62 -3.51 -0.41
CA ASN A 96 -21.34 -4.42 -1.51
C ASN A 96 -19.96 -5.06 -1.35
N ILE A 97 -19.94 -6.21 -0.69
CA ILE A 97 -18.73 -6.99 -0.44
C ILE A 97 -18.04 -7.43 -1.74
N ASP A 98 -18.77 -7.57 -2.85
CA ASP A 98 -18.20 -8.02 -4.12
C ASP A 98 -17.26 -6.96 -4.72
N GLN A 99 -17.59 -5.67 -4.58
CA GLN A 99 -16.68 -4.60 -4.98
C GLN A 99 -15.39 -4.59 -4.15
N ALA A 100 -15.50 -4.85 -2.85
CA ALA A 100 -14.33 -4.99 -1.99
C ALA A 100 -13.48 -6.20 -2.41
N LYS A 101 -14.10 -7.35 -2.68
CA LYS A 101 -13.39 -8.55 -3.18
C LYS A 101 -12.65 -8.28 -4.48
N ASP A 102 -13.23 -7.53 -5.42
CA ASP A 102 -12.58 -7.17 -6.68
C ASP A 102 -11.29 -6.37 -6.45
N VAL A 103 -11.32 -5.38 -5.55
CA VAL A 103 -10.14 -4.59 -5.17
C VAL A 103 -9.10 -5.45 -4.45
N LEU A 104 -9.52 -6.33 -3.54
CA LEU A 104 -8.61 -7.25 -2.84
C LEU A 104 -7.94 -8.24 -3.82
N ALA A 105 -8.68 -8.72 -4.83
CA ALA A 105 -8.14 -9.59 -5.86
C ALA A 105 -7.09 -8.89 -6.74
N LEU A 106 -7.29 -7.61 -7.08
CA LEU A 106 -6.29 -6.80 -7.79
C LEU A 106 -5.00 -6.64 -6.98
N PHE A 107 -5.09 -6.40 -5.66
CA PHE A 107 -3.91 -6.35 -4.79
C PHE A 107 -3.16 -7.68 -4.80
N LEU A 108 -3.86 -8.80 -4.55
CA LEU A 108 -3.24 -10.14 -4.53
C LEU A 108 -2.61 -10.50 -5.88
N ALA A 109 -3.30 -10.21 -7.00
CA ALA A 109 -2.79 -10.50 -8.34
C ALA A 109 -1.44 -9.81 -8.64
N ASN A 110 -1.13 -8.74 -7.94
CA ASN A 110 0.11 -7.97 -8.05
C ASN A 110 1.10 -8.25 -6.91
N GLY A 111 0.92 -9.33 -6.13
CA GLY A 111 1.84 -9.71 -5.07
C GLY A 111 1.71 -8.92 -3.77
N VAL A 112 0.65 -8.13 -3.62
CA VAL A 112 0.36 -7.40 -2.39
C VAL A 112 -0.39 -8.32 -1.43
N THR A 113 0.29 -8.74 -0.36
CA THR A 113 -0.26 -9.67 0.65
C THR A 113 -0.66 -8.98 1.95
N THR A 114 -0.36 -7.71 2.10
CA THR A 114 -0.76 -6.88 3.26
C THR A 114 -1.24 -5.53 2.78
N ILE A 115 -2.37 -5.04 3.31
CA ILE A 115 -2.87 -3.69 3.02
C ILE A 115 -3.26 -2.97 4.31
N ARG A 116 -3.07 -1.64 4.31
CA ARG A 116 -3.60 -0.73 5.31
C ARG A 116 -4.64 0.17 4.65
N GLY A 117 -5.93 -0.05 4.97
CA GLY A 117 -7.03 0.77 4.47
C GLY A 117 -7.06 2.13 5.16
N MET A 118 -6.93 3.21 4.38
CA MET A 118 -6.71 4.57 4.85
C MET A 118 -7.94 5.48 4.82
N LEU A 119 -9.09 4.94 4.40
CA LEU A 119 -10.39 5.60 4.53
C LEU A 119 -11.39 4.53 5.00
N GLY A 120 -11.46 4.37 6.33
CA GLY A 120 -12.22 3.29 6.93
C GLY A 120 -13.73 3.50 6.92
N HIS A 121 -14.42 2.38 7.00
CA HIS A 121 -15.88 2.30 7.08
C HIS A 121 -16.28 1.22 8.10
N PRO A 122 -17.44 1.30 8.79
CA PRO A 122 -17.86 0.27 9.74
C PRO A 122 -17.79 -1.16 9.19
N ASN A 123 -18.14 -1.37 7.93
CA ASN A 123 -18.08 -2.70 7.28
C ASN A 123 -16.66 -3.25 7.10
N HIS A 124 -15.61 -2.43 7.21
CA HIS A 124 -14.23 -2.89 7.07
C HIS A 124 -13.80 -3.79 8.24
N ILE A 125 -14.35 -3.60 9.44
CA ILE A 125 -14.12 -4.52 10.57
C ILE A 125 -14.65 -5.91 10.21
N GLN A 126 -15.89 -6.00 9.70
CA GLN A 126 -16.46 -7.27 9.27
C GLN A 126 -15.65 -7.90 8.11
N LEU A 127 -15.24 -7.10 7.11
CA LEU A 127 -14.43 -7.59 6.00
C LEU A 127 -13.10 -8.17 6.49
N ARG A 128 -12.42 -7.50 7.43
CA ARG A 128 -11.20 -8.01 8.07
C ARG A 128 -11.43 -9.37 8.75
N GLU A 129 -12.53 -9.50 9.50
CA GLU A 129 -12.89 -10.76 10.14
C GLU A 129 -13.16 -11.89 9.13
N MET A 130 -13.83 -11.58 8.01
CA MET A 130 -14.08 -12.55 6.94
C MET A 130 -12.77 -13.00 6.26
N ILE A 131 -11.82 -12.09 6.06
CA ILE A 131 -10.49 -12.42 5.54
C ILE A 131 -9.74 -13.31 6.53
N ASN A 132 -9.73 -12.95 7.82
CA ASN A 132 -9.05 -13.70 8.87
C ASN A 132 -9.60 -15.14 9.03
N LYS A 133 -10.92 -15.33 8.83
CA LYS A 133 -11.56 -16.65 8.84
C LYS A 133 -11.40 -17.42 7.53
N GLY A 134 -10.83 -16.81 6.49
CA GLY A 134 -10.70 -17.41 5.17
C GLY A 134 -11.98 -17.46 4.33
N GLU A 135 -13.06 -16.82 4.78
CA GLU A 135 -14.34 -16.67 4.06
C GLU A 135 -14.19 -15.78 2.83
N VAL A 136 -13.27 -14.83 2.88
CA VAL A 136 -12.85 -13.98 1.76
C VAL A 136 -11.36 -14.15 1.52
N VAL A 137 -10.98 -14.35 0.28
CA VAL A 137 -9.57 -14.36 -0.12
C VAL A 137 -9.13 -12.93 -0.34
N GLY A 138 -8.17 -12.47 0.45
CA GLY A 138 -7.64 -11.11 0.41
C GLY A 138 -6.30 -10.99 1.11
N PRO A 139 -5.59 -9.87 0.94
CA PRO A 139 -4.42 -9.53 1.75
C PRO A 139 -4.75 -9.47 3.24
N HIS A 140 -3.76 -9.59 4.11
CA HIS A 140 -3.90 -9.21 5.52
C HIS A 140 -4.37 -7.76 5.59
N PHE A 141 -5.51 -7.52 6.23
CA PHE A 141 -6.17 -6.23 6.19
C PHE A 141 -6.11 -5.51 7.54
N TYR A 142 -5.38 -4.40 7.56
CA TYR A 142 -5.41 -3.40 8.64
C TYR A 142 -6.31 -2.25 8.20
N THR A 143 -7.14 -1.71 9.08
CA THR A 143 -8.09 -0.66 8.72
C THR A 143 -8.10 0.50 9.70
N THR A 144 -8.16 1.72 9.15
CA THR A 144 -8.52 2.91 9.91
C THR A 144 -10.03 2.96 10.12
N GLY A 145 -10.49 3.84 11.02
CA GLY A 145 -11.90 4.22 11.09
C GLY A 145 -12.27 5.34 10.09
N PRO A 146 -13.51 5.83 10.14
CA PRO A 146 -13.92 7.06 9.45
C PRO A 146 -13.00 8.23 9.80
N SER A 147 -12.74 9.11 8.82
CA SER A 147 -11.67 10.09 8.96
C SER A 147 -11.98 11.24 9.92
N PHE A 148 -10.94 11.72 10.61
CA PHE A 148 -10.93 12.95 11.37
C PHE A 148 -10.54 14.11 10.45
N ASN A 149 -11.42 15.06 10.22
CA ASN A 149 -11.19 16.21 9.34
C ASN A 149 -11.95 17.44 9.85
N GLY A 150 -11.80 18.60 9.20
CA GLY A 150 -12.47 19.82 9.61
C GLY A 150 -14.00 19.79 9.54
N GLN A 151 -14.60 18.79 8.87
CA GLN A 151 -16.06 18.61 8.83
C GLN A 151 -16.52 17.66 9.94
N SER A 152 -15.80 16.59 10.20
CA SER A 152 -16.16 15.58 11.20
C SER A 152 -15.83 16.01 12.63
N VAL A 153 -14.78 16.81 12.84
CA VAL A 153 -14.33 17.25 14.18
C VAL A 153 -14.60 18.75 14.35
N LYS A 154 -15.56 19.11 15.19
CA LYS A 154 -15.95 20.51 15.43
C LYS A 154 -15.38 21.10 16.72
N THR A 155 -15.20 20.27 17.74
CA THR A 155 -14.63 20.67 19.03
C THR A 155 -13.59 19.67 19.51
N PRO A 156 -12.69 20.07 20.43
CA PRO A 156 -11.74 19.14 21.06
C PRO A 156 -12.40 17.94 21.72
N GLU A 157 -13.52 18.16 22.41
CA GLU A 157 -14.27 17.12 23.13
C GLU A 157 -14.84 16.08 22.15
N HIS A 158 -15.45 16.55 21.05
CA HIS A 158 -15.97 15.66 20.00
C HIS A 158 -14.83 14.85 19.35
N GLY A 159 -13.68 15.48 19.07
CA GLY A 159 -12.52 14.75 18.58
C GLY A 159 -12.06 13.64 19.53
N ALA A 160 -12.01 13.92 20.83
CA ALA A 160 -11.65 12.93 21.85
C ALA A 160 -12.69 11.81 21.98
N GLU A 161 -13.99 12.09 21.86
CA GLU A 161 -15.06 11.10 21.85
C GLU A 161 -14.92 10.16 20.65
N MET A 162 -14.78 10.69 19.43
CA MET A 162 -14.57 9.89 18.22
C MET A 162 -13.36 8.96 18.32
N VAL A 163 -12.28 9.38 18.98
CA VAL A 163 -11.10 8.52 19.23
C VAL A 163 -11.47 7.32 20.08
N ARG A 164 -12.20 7.52 21.18
CA ARG A 164 -12.63 6.44 22.08
C ARG A 164 -13.58 5.47 21.37
N GLU A 165 -14.53 6.01 20.60
CA GLU A 165 -15.47 5.21 19.80
C GLU A 165 -14.74 4.34 18.78
N GLN A 166 -13.80 4.89 18.01
CA GLN A 166 -13.06 4.13 17.01
C GLN A 166 -12.16 3.07 17.66
N LYS A 167 -11.55 3.37 18.82
CA LYS A 167 -10.83 2.36 19.60
C LYS A 167 -11.73 1.23 20.06
N ALA A 168 -12.90 1.57 20.61
CA ALA A 168 -13.87 0.57 21.08
C ALA A 168 -14.45 -0.28 19.94
N ALA A 169 -14.62 0.30 18.73
CA ALA A 169 -15.03 -0.41 17.54
C ALA A 169 -13.96 -1.38 17.00
N GLY A 170 -12.72 -1.29 17.45
CA GLY A 170 -11.64 -2.20 17.07
C GLY A 170 -10.89 -1.83 15.80
N TYR A 171 -10.89 -0.58 15.39
CA TYR A 171 -10.01 -0.10 14.33
C TYR A 171 -8.53 -0.15 14.74
N ASP A 172 -7.65 -0.38 13.76
CA ASP A 172 -6.21 -0.50 14.01
C ASP A 172 -5.53 0.87 14.13
N TYR A 173 -6.05 1.88 13.42
CA TYR A 173 -5.50 3.23 13.34
C TYR A 173 -6.61 4.28 13.25
N LEU A 174 -6.28 5.53 13.63
CA LEU A 174 -7.09 6.70 13.28
C LEU A 174 -6.56 7.29 11.97
N LYS A 175 -7.46 7.63 11.02
CA LYS A 175 -7.10 8.38 9.80
C LYS A 175 -7.34 9.86 10.02
N LEU A 176 -6.30 10.67 9.97
CA LEU A 176 -6.39 12.12 9.97
C LEU A 176 -6.38 12.64 8.53
N HIS A 177 -7.25 13.63 8.24
CA HIS A 177 -7.37 14.31 6.97
C HIS A 177 -7.24 15.83 7.14
N PRO A 178 -7.10 16.61 6.05
CA PRO A 178 -7.02 18.07 6.12
C PRO A 178 -8.20 18.73 6.84
N GLY A 179 -7.95 19.95 7.36
CA GLY A 179 -8.97 20.78 8.01
C GLY A 179 -9.03 20.68 9.53
N LEU A 180 -8.22 19.83 10.18
CA LEU A 180 -8.03 19.88 11.63
C LEU A 180 -7.30 21.18 12.02
N THR A 181 -7.65 21.72 13.19
CA THR A 181 -7.11 22.98 13.70
C THR A 181 -6.11 22.75 14.84
N ARG A 182 -5.36 23.79 15.19
CA ARG A 182 -4.49 23.80 16.37
C ARG A 182 -5.27 23.66 17.68
N GLU A 183 -6.58 23.91 17.67
CA GLU A 183 -7.45 23.72 18.81
C GLU A 183 -7.92 22.27 18.95
N THR A 184 -8.39 21.66 17.86
CA THR A 184 -8.99 20.32 17.89
C THR A 184 -7.97 19.18 17.90
N PHE A 185 -6.86 19.32 17.15
CA PHE A 185 -5.87 18.26 16.96
C PHE A 185 -5.20 17.78 18.27
N PRO A 186 -4.80 18.65 19.23
CA PRO A 186 -4.15 18.20 20.47
C PRO A 186 -5.02 17.27 21.31
N ALA A 187 -6.35 17.47 21.34
CA ALA A 187 -7.27 16.60 22.07
C ALA A 187 -7.35 15.20 21.43
N ILE A 188 -7.36 15.13 20.08
CA ILE A 188 -7.31 13.87 19.34
C ILE A 188 -6.02 13.12 19.69
N ALA A 189 -4.87 13.75 19.51
CA ALA A 189 -3.55 13.13 19.75
C ALA A 189 -3.39 12.65 21.21
N LYS A 190 -3.76 13.52 22.18
CA LYS A 190 -3.74 13.14 23.60
C LYS A 190 -4.61 11.93 23.89
N THR A 191 -5.87 11.93 23.43
CA THR A 191 -6.79 10.83 23.69
C THR A 191 -6.34 9.55 22.98
N ALA A 192 -5.78 9.65 21.76
CA ALA A 192 -5.23 8.52 21.04
C ALA A 192 -4.11 7.81 21.83
N HIS A 193 -3.20 8.59 22.44
CA HIS A 193 -2.19 8.03 23.33
C HIS A 193 -2.78 7.41 24.60
N GLU A 194 -3.78 8.05 25.23
CA GLU A 194 -4.44 7.54 26.44
C GLU A 194 -5.10 6.18 26.22
N VAL A 195 -5.75 6.00 25.05
CA VAL A 195 -6.43 4.73 24.74
C VAL A 195 -5.57 3.75 23.93
N GLY A 196 -4.36 4.13 23.56
CA GLY A 196 -3.43 3.27 22.83
C GLY A 196 -3.88 2.93 21.41
N ILE A 197 -4.33 3.92 20.63
CA ILE A 197 -4.60 3.77 19.19
C ILE A 197 -3.69 4.71 18.39
N PRO A 198 -2.86 4.21 17.46
CA PRO A 198 -2.01 5.08 16.66
C PRO A 198 -2.83 5.89 15.64
N PHE A 199 -2.34 7.09 15.31
CA PHE A 199 -2.93 7.94 14.30
C PHE A 199 -1.95 8.19 13.14
N VAL A 200 -2.51 8.27 11.93
CA VAL A 200 -1.78 8.27 10.66
C VAL A 200 -2.50 9.15 9.64
N GLY A 201 -1.84 9.44 8.54
CA GLY A 201 -2.47 10.10 7.39
C GLY A 201 -1.92 11.49 7.11
N HIS A 202 -2.83 12.39 6.76
CA HIS A 202 -2.49 13.76 6.39
C HIS A 202 -2.10 14.62 7.60
N VAL A 203 -1.25 15.60 7.34
CA VAL A 203 -0.99 16.70 8.26
C VAL A 203 -1.77 17.93 7.78
N SER A 204 -2.79 18.34 8.53
CA SER A 204 -3.53 19.56 8.22
C SER A 204 -2.62 20.79 8.23
N TYR A 205 -2.80 21.69 7.26
CA TYR A 205 -1.99 22.91 7.11
C TYR A 205 -1.90 23.72 8.41
N ASN A 206 -3.03 23.95 9.08
CA ASN A 206 -3.10 24.70 10.35
C ASN A 206 -2.40 24.00 11.52
N VAL A 207 -2.23 22.68 11.48
CA VAL A 207 -1.46 21.91 12.46
C VAL A 207 0.03 22.07 12.19
N GLY A 208 0.42 21.84 10.93
CA GLY A 208 1.81 21.86 10.48
C GLY A 208 2.61 20.63 10.91
N VAL A 209 3.63 20.30 10.13
CA VAL A 209 4.39 19.07 10.33
C VAL A 209 5.16 19.03 11.65
N TRP A 210 5.63 20.16 12.14
CA TRP A 210 6.38 20.22 13.41
C TRP A 210 5.51 19.81 14.61
N MET A 211 4.27 20.32 14.69
CA MET A 211 3.32 19.90 15.72
C MET A 211 2.90 18.43 15.53
N ALA A 212 2.70 17.97 14.30
CA ALA A 212 2.38 16.59 14.00
C ALA A 212 3.48 15.62 14.48
N ILE A 213 4.75 15.94 14.21
CA ILE A 213 5.90 15.16 14.68
C ILE A 213 5.97 15.15 16.22
N ASP A 214 5.81 16.30 16.86
CA ASP A 214 5.85 16.40 18.33
C ASP A 214 4.69 15.66 19.00
N ALA A 215 3.53 15.63 18.34
CA ALA A 215 2.37 14.87 18.79
C ALA A 215 2.51 13.34 18.60
N GLY A 216 3.51 12.85 17.88
CA GLY A 216 3.79 11.42 17.75
C GLY A 216 2.91 10.69 16.75
N TYR A 217 2.73 11.23 15.54
CA TYR A 217 2.17 10.45 14.44
C TYR A 217 2.88 9.09 14.30
N SER A 218 2.12 8.04 14.04
CA SER A 218 2.73 6.74 13.71
C SER A 218 3.29 6.74 12.30
N SER A 219 2.55 7.30 11.32
CA SER A 219 3.08 7.64 9.99
C SER A 219 2.48 8.93 9.45
N ILE A 220 3.28 9.69 8.72
CA ILE A 220 2.84 10.81 7.89
C ILE A 220 2.79 10.33 6.45
N ASP A 221 1.62 10.44 5.85
CA ASP A 221 1.39 9.99 4.49
C ASP A 221 1.48 11.19 3.52
N HIS A 222 1.76 10.94 2.24
CA HIS A 222 1.90 11.94 1.17
C HIS A 222 3.05 12.93 1.37
N MET A 223 3.82 12.83 2.46
CA MET A 223 4.83 13.83 2.87
C MET A 223 4.19 15.19 3.12
N ASP A 224 2.93 15.20 3.65
CA ASP A 224 2.21 16.44 3.96
C ASP A 224 2.98 17.30 4.96
N GLY A 225 3.06 18.59 4.64
CA GLY A 225 3.77 19.58 5.46
C GLY A 225 5.29 19.60 5.28
N PHE A 226 5.88 18.68 4.50
CA PHE A 226 7.35 18.61 4.32
C PHE A 226 7.86 19.77 3.47
N ILE A 227 7.18 20.05 2.36
CA ILE A 227 7.51 21.21 1.50
C ILE A 227 7.32 22.51 2.28
N GLU A 228 6.22 22.61 3.02
CA GLU A 228 5.92 23.76 3.87
C GLU A 228 7.01 23.98 4.93
N ALA A 229 7.46 22.91 5.59
CA ALA A 229 8.50 22.98 6.64
C ALA A 229 9.84 23.56 6.17
N ILE A 230 10.14 23.37 4.89
CA ILE A 230 11.40 23.83 4.29
C ILE A 230 11.23 25.07 3.39
N THR A 231 10.02 25.66 3.33
CA THR A 231 9.76 26.86 2.53
C THR A 231 9.87 28.11 3.38
N PRO A 232 10.82 29.04 3.08
CA PRO A 232 10.92 30.33 3.79
C PRO A 232 9.64 31.16 3.64
N GLY A 233 9.20 31.77 4.74
CA GLY A 233 8.03 32.66 4.76
C GLY A 233 6.70 31.94 4.63
N ILE A 234 6.63 30.66 4.95
CA ILE A 234 5.39 29.86 4.90
C ILE A 234 4.27 30.46 5.76
N ASP A 235 4.60 31.05 6.90
CA ASP A 235 3.64 31.63 7.84
C ASP A 235 2.89 32.84 7.25
N THR A 236 3.33 33.39 6.12
CA THR A 236 2.68 34.50 5.42
C THR A 236 1.72 34.07 4.32
N LEU A 237 1.64 32.77 4.04
CA LEU A 237 0.80 32.21 2.97
C LEU A 237 -0.49 31.63 3.55
N ALA A 238 -1.56 31.70 2.77
CA ALA A 238 -2.76 30.92 3.05
C ALA A 238 -2.63 29.50 2.48
N GLU A 239 -3.36 28.52 3.05
CA GLU A 239 -3.34 27.13 2.62
C GLU A 239 -3.55 26.97 1.10
N GLN A 240 -4.48 27.74 0.51
CA GLN A 240 -4.78 27.70 -0.94
C GLN A 240 -3.61 28.15 -1.83
N GLU A 241 -2.68 28.94 -1.27
CA GLU A 241 -1.49 29.43 -1.98
C GLU A 241 -0.37 28.38 -2.01
N THR A 242 -0.40 27.40 -1.13
CA THR A 242 0.60 26.32 -1.11
C THR A 242 0.31 25.21 -2.10
N GLY A 243 -0.95 24.98 -2.39
CA GLY A 243 -1.42 23.87 -3.23
C GLY A 243 -1.32 22.51 -2.56
N LEU A 244 -1.98 21.52 -3.14
CA LEU A 244 -1.94 20.16 -2.60
C LEU A 244 -0.49 19.63 -2.54
N PHE A 245 -0.05 19.17 -1.38
CA PHE A 245 1.31 18.68 -1.10
C PHE A 245 2.40 19.73 -1.37
N GLY A 246 2.10 21.04 -1.20
CA GLY A 246 3.04 22.10 -1.46
C GLY A 246 3.33 22.36 -2.94
N SER A 247 2.45 21.94 -3.84
CA SER A 247 2.71 21.94 -5.29
C SER A 247 2.95 23.31 -5.90
N TRP A 248 2.41 24.36 -5.32
CA TRP A 248 2.60 25.73 -5.82
C TRP A 248 3.81 26.43 -5.25
N ILE A 249 4.42 25.90 -4.16
CA ILE A 249 5.54 26.52 -3.43
C ILE A 249 6.85 25.72 -3.45
N ALA A 250 6.84 24.49 -3.96
CA ALA A 250 8.02 23.62 -3.97
C ALA A 250 9.27 24.25 -4.64
N TYR A 251 9.08 25.14 -5.61
CA TYR A 251 10.18 25.90 -6.25
C TYR A 251 10.88 26.91 -5.32
N ARG A 252 10.25 27.21 -4.16
CA ARG A 252 10.79 28.11 -3.11
C ARG A 252 11.45 27.32 -1.98
N ALA A 253 11.42 26.00 -2.02
CA ALA A 253 11.95 25.17 -0.95
C ALA A 253 13.45 25.42 -0.72
N ASP A 254 13.81 25.63 0.52
CA ASP A 254 15.19 25.70 0.99
C ASP A 254 15.65 24.30 1.43
N GLU A 255 16.26 23.58 0.48
CA GLU A 255 16.68 22.18 0.71
C GLU A 255 17.75 22.06 1.81
N SER A 256 18.42 23.16 2.22
CA SER A 256 19.36 23.14 3.35
C SER A 256 18.68 22.85 4.71
N LYS A 257 17.34 22.97 4.80
CA LYS A 257 16.54 22.65 5.98
C LYS A 257 16.09 21.19 6.04
N ILE A 258 16.29 20.40 4.99
CA ILE A 258 15.91 18.98 4.96
C ILE A 258 16.57 18.18 6.10
N PRO A 259 17.86 18.36 6.44
CA PRO A 259 18.48 17.63 7.54
C PRO A 259 17.78 17.79 8.89
N ASP A 260 17.28 18.99 9.20
CA ASP A 260 16.58 19.27 10.46
C ASP A 260 15.25 18.50 10.52
N LEU A 261 14.47 18.52 9.43
CA LEU A 261 13.22 17.79 9.31
C LEU A 261 13.46 16.28 9.45
N VAL A 262 14.42 15.74 8.69
CA VAL A 262 14.78 14.33 8.69
C VAL A 262 15.26 13.88 10.08
N SER A 263 16.14 14.66 10.70
CA SER A 263 16.64 14.39 12.06
C SER A 263 15.49 14.30 13.08
N LYS A 264 14.52 15.20 13.01
CA LYS A 264 13.38 15.21 13.92
C LYS A 264 12.45 14.02 13.68
N LEU A 265 12.16 13.69 12.42
CA LEU A 265 11.37 12.50 12.05
C LEU A 265 12.02 11.21 12.56
N ALA A 266 13.34 11.06 12.35
CA ALA A 266 14.10 9.89 12.80
C ALA A 266 14.13 9.78 14.33
N ALA A 267 14.42 10.89 15.04
CA ALA A 267 14.46 10.93 16.50
C ALA A 267 13.12 10.56 17.14
N LYS A 268 12.01 10.95 16.52
CA LYS A 268 10.64 10.64 16.97
C LYS A 268 10.11 9.31 16.42
N LYS A 269 10.90 8.60 15.59
CA LYS A 269 10.52 7.32 14.95
C LYS A 269 9.22 7.43 14.13
N ILE A 270 9.00 8.57 13.48
CA ILE A 270 7.86 8.77 12.59
C ILE A 270 8.15 8.06 11.28
N TRP A 271 7.20 7.24 10.82
CA TRP A 271 7.28 6.61 9.51
C TRP A 271 6.70 7.51 8.43
N VAL A 272 7.08 7.29 7.19
CA VAL A 272 6.59 8.08 6.05
C VAL A 272 6.08 7.14 4.95
N VAL A 273 4.89 7.42 4.44
CA VAL A 273 4.36 6.80 3.22
C VAL A 273 4.38 7.85 2.12
N PRO A 274 5.34 7.84 1.21
CA PRO A 274 5.53 8.94 0.26
C PRO A 274 4.37 9.11 -0.71
N THR A 275 3.74 8.02 -1.14
CA THR A 275 2.76 7.99 -2.24
C THR A 275 3.26 8.76 -3.46
N GLN A 276 4.52 8.52 -3.81
CA GLN A 276 5.18 9.25 -4.89
C GLN A 276 4.51 8.98 -6.25
N ALA A 277 3.95 7.77 -6.41
CA ALA A 277 3.16 7.44 -7.59
C ALA A 277 1.97 8.40 -7.77
N LEU A 278 1.26 8.74 -6.68
CA LEU A 278 0.17 9.71 -6.74
C LEU A 278 0.70 11.09 -7.17
N ALA A 279 1.74 11.59 -6.50
CA ALA A 279 2.29 12.91 -6.78
C ALA A 279 2.81 13.02 -8.22
N GLU A 280 3.60 12.06 -8.69
CA GLU A 280 4.17 12.11 -10.04
C GLU A 280 3.13 11.89 -11.15
N ARG A 281 2.11 11.08 -10.91
CA ARG A 281 1.08 10.83 -11.92
C ARG A 281 0.04 11.96 -11.97
N TRP A 282 -0.32 12.51 -10.85
CA TRP A 282 -1.28 13.62 -10.79
C TRP A 282 -0.64 14.98 -11.04
N GLN A 283 0.49 15.30 -10.37
CA GLN A 283 1.03 16.64 -10.28
C GLN A 283 2.24 16.92 -11.20
N SER A 284 2.65 15.96 -12.01
CA SER A 284 3.66 16.20 -13.05
C SER A 284 3.10 17.03 -14.20
N SER A 285 4.00 17.50 -15.07
CA SER A 285 3.66 18.25 -16.29
C SER A 285 3.15 17.37 -17.44
N GLN A 286 3.10 16.03 -17.27
CA GLN A 286 2.61 15.12 -18.31
C GLN A 286 1.09 15.22 -18.47
N PRO A 287 0.54 15.11 -19.70
CA PRO A 287 -0.90 15.11 -19.92
C PRO A 287 -1.55 13.81 -19.40
N ALA A 288 -2.84 13.87 -19.10
CA ALA A 288 -3.63 12.73 -18.61
C ALA A 288 -3.51 11.48 -19.50
N GLN A 289 -3.47 11.67 -20.82
CA GLN A 289 -3.43 10.59 -21.81
C GLN A 289 -2.24 9.65 -21.65
N VAL A 290 -1.09 10.16 -21.17
CA VAL A 290 0.09 9.33 -20.90
C VAL A 290 -0.23 8.23 -19.88
N TYR A 291 -1.02 8.56 -18.87
CA TYR A 291 -1.39 7.61 -17.80
C TYR A 291 -2.62 6.78 -18.16
N LEU A 292 -3.61 7.38 -18.85
CA LEU A 292 -4.82 6.68 -19.29
C LEU A 292 -4.53 5.57 -20.32
N SER A 293 -3.43 5.66 -21.05
CA SER A 293 -3.02 4.63 -22.01
C SER A 293 -2.36 3.39 -21.35
N ALA A 294 -2.12 3.43 -20.05
CA ALA A 294 -1.53 2.29 -19.35
C ALA A 294 -2.49 1.08 -19.32
N PRO A 295 -1.96 -0.15 -19.56
CA PRO A 295 -2.80 -1.34 -19.74
C PRO A 295 -3.66 -1.69 -18.52
N GLU A 296 -3.27 -1.29 -17.34
CA GLU A 296 -4.00 -1.52 -16.09
C GLU A 296 -5.27 -0.65 -15.95
N MET A 297 -5.42 0.40 -16.75
CA MET A 297 -6.62 1.26 -16.71
C MET A 297 -7.91 0.49 -17.03
N LYS A 298 -7.83 -0.62 -17.75
CA LYS A 298 -8.96 -1.50 -18.05
C LYS A 298 -9.62 -2.14 -16.83
N TYR A 299 -9.02 -2.07 -15.65
CA TYR A 299 -9.60 -2.56 -14.39
C TYR A 299 -10.39 -1.50 -13.64
N MET A 300 -10.37 -0.26 -14.14
CA MET A 300 -11.10 0.86 -13.54
C MET A 300 -12.37 1.15 -14.33
N LYS A 301 -13.38 1.66 -13.65
CA LYS A 301 -14.62 2.05 -14.30
C LYS A 301 -14.42 3.28 -15.18
N PRO A 302 -15.14 3.41 -16.31
CA PRO A 302 -15.03 4.57 -17.18
C PRO A 302 -15.26 5.91 -16.46
N GLU A 303 -16.18 5.95 -15.49
CA GLU A 303 -16.45 7.14 -14.67
C GLU A 303 -15.26 7.53 -13.80
N ASP A 304 -14.54 6.56 -13.22
CA ASP A 304 -13.34 6.81 -12.42
C ASP A 304 -12.22 7.39 -13.30
N LEU A 305 -11.99 6.78 -14.47
CA LEU A 305 -11.00 7.27 -15.45
C LEU A 305 -11.30 8.69 -15.92
N LYS A 306 -12.59 9.00 -16.18
CA LYS A 306 -13.01 10.35 -16.55
C LYS A 306 -12.81 11.33 -15.39
N GLY A 307 -13.09 10.91 -14.17
CA GLY A 307 -12.81 11.70 -12.96
C GLY A 307 -11.32 12.03 -12.83
N TRP A 308 -10.44 11.04 -13.05
CA TRP A 308 -9.00 11.21 -13.01
C TRP A 308 -8.46 12.14 -14.11
N GLU A 309 -8.98 12.00 -15.33
CA GLU A 309 -8.69 12.92 -16.43
C GLU A 309 -9.05 14.37 -16.08
N ASN A 310 -10.26 14.56 -15.53
CA ASN A 310 -10.73 15.88 -15.13
C ASN A 310 -9.86 16.48 -14.01
N ALA A 311 -9.49 15.69 -12.99
CA ALA A 311 -8.63 16.12 -11.90
C ALA A 311 -7.22 16.53 -12.40
N LYS A 312 -6.63 15.74 -13.32
CA LYS A 312 -5.36 16.08 -13.96
C LYS A 312 -5.44 17.36 -14.78
N ASN A 313 -6.48 17.48 -15.60
CA ASN A 313 -6.69 18.68 -16.44
C ASN A 313 -6.95 19.91 -15.57
N SER A 314 -7.69 19.78 -14.47
CA SER A 314 -7.90 20.87 -13.51
C SER A 314 -6.59 21.33 -12.87
N TYR A 315 -5.68 20.39 -12.54
CA TYR A 315 -4.34 20.74 -12.05
C TYR A 315 -3.53 21.50 -13.10
N LEU A 316 -3.47 20.99 -14.34
CA LEU A 316 -2.69 21.61 -15.44
C LEU A 316 -3.23 22.98 -15.88
N ASN A 317 -4.55 23.20 -15.75
CA ASN A 317 -5.20 24.46 -16.12
C ASN A 317 -5.36 25.44 -14.95
N ASN A 318 -4.83 25.12 -13.77
CA ASN A 318 -4.90 26.01 -12.61
C ASN A 318 -4.05 27.26 -12.82
N ALA A 319 -4.55 28.42 -12.40
CA ALA A 319 -3.83 29.70 -12.55
C ALA A 319 -2.45 29.71 -11.83
N ASN A 320 -2.29 28.90 -10.81
CA ASN A 320 -1.02 28.77 -10.08
C ASN A 320 -0.04 27.76 -10.69
N TYR A 321 -0.50 26.99 -11.70
CA TYR A 321 0.33 25.99 -12.36
C TYR A 321 1.41 26.63 -13.24
N SER A 322 2.61 26.05 -13.20
CA SER A 322 3.58 26.14 -14.29
C SER A 322 4.38 24.84 -14.36
N LYS A 323 4.97 24.57 -15.52
CA LYS A 323 5.82 23.39 -15.70
C LYS A 323 6.99 23.40 -14.72
N GLU A 324 7.60 24.56 -14.49
CA GLU A 324 8.74 24.73 -13.57
C GLU A 324 8.36 24.38 -12.15
N LYS A 325 7.15 24.74 -11.69
CA LYS A 325 6.65 24.39 -10.36
C LYS A 325 6.40 22.89 -10.24
N ALA A 326 5.82 22.26 -11.25
CA ALA A 326 5.58 20.82 -11.27
C ALA A 326 6.90 20.01 -11.28
N ASP A 327 7.89 20.45 -12.06
CA ASP A 327 9.22 19.83 -12.10
C ASP A 327 9.97 20.04 -10.77
N ALA A 328 9.85 21.22 -10.15
CA ALA A 328 10.42 21.51 -8.83
C ALA A 328 9.80 20.61 -7.75
N LEU A 329 8.48 20.45 -7.74
CA LEU A 329 7.80 19.54 -6.83
C LEU A 329 8.35 18.12 -6.92
N THR A 330 8.43 17.56 -8.12
CA THR A 330 8.96 16.22 -8.37
C THR A 330 10.40 16.10 -7.85
N LYS A 331 11.25 17.07 -8.18
CA LYS A 331 12.65 17.11 -7.75
C LYS A 331 12.80 17.15 -6.23
N VAL A 332 12.12 18.07 -5.57
CA VAL A 332 12.22 18.28 -4.12
C VAL A 332 11.67 17.07 -3.37
N ARG A 333 10.53 16.49 -3.80
CA ARG A 333 9.97 15.29 -3.19
C ARG A 333 10.91 14.09 -3.32
N ARG A 334 11.52 13.86 -4.51
CA ARG A 334 12.51 12.80 -4.70
C ARG A 334 13.72 12.98 -3.77
N ASN A 335 14.22 14.22 -3.60
CA ASN A 335 15.30 14.49 -2.66
C ASN A 335 14.87 14.24 -1.21
N LEU A 336 13.68 14.67 -0.80
CA LEU A 336 13.14 14.39 0.55
C LEU A 336 13.06 12.89 0.83
N ILE A 337 12.59 12.07 -0.12
CA ILE A 337 12.55 10.60 -0.01
C ILE A 337 13.97 10.05 0.21
N LEU A 338 14.93 10.47 -0.63
CA LEU A 338 16.33 10.02 -0.52
C LEU A 338 16.95 10.43 0.82
N GLN A 339 16.70 11.67 1.29
CA GLN A 339 17.25 12.15 2.56
C GLN A 339 16.58 11.44 3.76
N CYS A 340 15.28 11.14 3.70
CA CYS A 340 14.61 10.30 4.69
C CYS A 340 15.26 8.91 4.77
N GLN A 341 15.51 8.24 3.63
CA GLN A 341 16.20 6.95 3.59
C GLN A 341 17.61 7.05 4.20
N LYS A 342 18.40 8.05 3.81
CA LYS A 342 19.76 8.24 4.31
C LYS A 342 19.81 8.61 5.80
N GLY A 343 18.84 9.36 6.28
CA GLY A 343 18.73 9.79 7.68
C GLY A 343 18.07 8.77 8.60
N GLY A 344 17.74 7.57 8.11
CA GLY A 344 17.18 6.49 8.92
C GLY A 344 15.71 6.66 9.27
N VAL A 345 14.97 7.53 8.58
CA VAL A 345 13.51 7.61 8.67
C VAL A 345 12.91 6.38 8.03
N GLY A 346 12.01 5.70 8.73
CA GLY A 346 11.33 4.53 8.18
C GLY A 346 10.41 4.92 7.01
N LEU A 347 10.64 4.33 5.82
CA LEU A 347 9.76 4.48 4.66
C LEU A 347 8.87 3.26 4.52
N LEU A 348 7.59 3.48 4.21
CA LEU A 348 6.59 2.45 3.95
C LEU A 348 6.09 2.57 2.51
N LEU A 349 5.99 1.44 1.82
CA LEU A 349 5.45 1.36 0.47
C LEU A 349 3.95 1.61 0.49
N GLY A 350 3.47 2.56 -0.29
CA GLY A 350 2.06 2.90 -0.42
C GLY A 350 1.83 3.84 -1.59
N SER A 351 0.83 3.54 -2.41
CA SER A 351 0.56 4.25 -3.67
C SER A 351 -0.70 5.10 -3.68
N ASP A 352 -1.54 4.95 -2.64
CA ASP A 352 -2.84 5.61 -2.55
C ASP A 352 -3.85 5.12 -3.61
N ALA A 353 -3.90 3.80 -3.83
CA ALA A 353 -4.79 3.20 -4.82
C ALA A 353 -6.13 2.72 -4.18
N PRO A 354 -7.28 2.89 -4.90
CA PRO A 354 -7.45 3.61 -6.16
C PRO A 354 -7.54 5.13 -5.96
N GLN A 355 -6.65 5.85 -6.60
CA GLN A 355 -6.62 7.32 -6.70
C GLN A 355 -6.07 7.70 -8.08
N ILE A 356 -6.00 8.98 -8.38
CA ILE A 356 -5.67 9.52 -9.71
C ILE A 356 -4.58 8.69 -10.44
N PHE A 357 -5.01 7.90 -11.44
CA PHE A 357 -4.22 6.96 -12.25
C PHE A 357 -3.54 5.82 -11.48
N ASN A 358 -3.80 5.63 -10.20
CA ASN A 358 -3.28 4.52 -9.40
C ASN A 358 -4.32 3.41 -9.30
N VAL A 359 -4.07 2.31 -10.00
CA VAL A 359 -4.92 1.12 -9.99
C VAL A 359 -4.49 0.18 -8.88
N PRO A 360 -5.40 -0.37 -8.06
CA PRO A 360 -5.07 -1.27 -6.96
C PRO A 360 -4.13 -2.40 -7.38
N GLY A 361 -3.08 -2.60 -6.60
CA GLY A 361 -2.03 -3.58 -6.87
C GLY A 361 -1.01 -3.14 -7.91
N PHE A 362 -1.44 -2.66 -9.08
CA PHE A 362 -0.54 -2.22 -10.16
C PHE A 362 0.31 -1.01 -9.77
N SER A 363 -0.27 -0.06 -9.05
CA SER A 363 0.40 1.17 -8.63
C SER A 363 1.55 0.96 -7.66
N ILE A 364 1.58 -0.15 -6.92
CA ILE A 364 2.72 -0.51 -6.06
C ILE A 364 4.02 -0.65 -6.85
N HIS A 365 3.94 -1.19 -8.05
CA HIS A 365 5.11 -1.32 -8.91
C HIS A 365 5.56 0.03 -9.48
N HIS A 366 4.65 0.97 -9.66
CA HIS A 366 5.00 2.35 -10.01
C HIS A 366 5.65 3.05 -8.82
N GLU A 367 5.11 2.89 -7.62
CA GLU A 367 5.69 3.45 -6.39
C GLU A 367 7.14 2.94 -6.21
N LEU A 368 7.37 1.62 -6.29
CA LEU A 368 8.72 1.04 -6.24
C LEU A 368 9.67 1.66 -7.28
N LYS A 369 9.19 1.85 -8.51
CA LYS A 369 9.98 2.48 -9.57
C LYS A 369 10.32 3.94 -9.22
N TYR A 370 9.35 4.71 -8.72
CA TYR A 370 9.57 6.12 -8.34
C TYR A 370 10.48 6.26 -7.11
N LEU A 371 10.45 5.30 -6.18
CA LEU A 371 11.42 5.26 -5.08
C LEU A 371 12.85 5.04 -5.59
N VAL A 372 13.03 4.16 -6.58
CA VAL A 372 14.33 3.98 -7.24
C VAL A 372 14.72 5.23 -8.03
N ASP A 373 13.79 5.88 -8.72
CA ASP A 373 14.03 7.15 -9.42
C ASP A 373 14.38 8.30 -8.45
N ALA A 374 13.94 8.21 -7.19
CA ALA A 374 14.35 9.13 -6.13
C ALA A 374 15.76 8.85 -5.58
N GLY A 375 16.38 7.73 -5.97
CA GLY A 375 17.76 7.37 -5.63
C GLY A 375 17.93 6.22 -4.64
N LEU A 376 16.84 5.53 -4.26
CA LEU A 376 16.94 4.29 -3.48
C LEU A 376 17.49 3.16 -4.38
N THR A 377 18.25 2.24 -3.80
CA THR A 377 18.57 0.99 -4.49
C THR A 377 17.31 0.13 -4.62
N PRO A 378 17.24 -0.82 -5.57
CA PRO A 378 16.13 -1.77 -5.65
C PRO A 378 15.89 -2.53 -4.34
N TYR A 379 16.94 -2.88 -3.62
CA TYR A 379 16.85 -3.52 -2.31
C TYR A 379 16.19 -2.61 -1.25
N GLU A 380 16.62 -1.35 -1.17
CA GLU A 380 16.03 -0.36 -0.26
C GLU A 380 14.55 -0.11 -0.59
N ALA A 381 14.21 0.00 -1.89
CA ALA A 381 12.82 0.15 -2.32
C ALA A 381 11.97 -1.07 -1.91
N LEU A 382 12.45 -2.30 -2.14
CA LEU A 382 11.75 -3.52 -1.70
C LEU A 382 11.58 -3.60 -0.17
N LYS A 383 12.55 -3.12 0.60
CA LYS A 383 12.44 -3.07 2.07
C LYS A 383 11.25 -2.25 2.53
N THR A 384 10.89 -1.18 1.81
CA THR A 384 9.75 -0.31 2.18
C THR A 384 8.43 -1.07 2.18
N GLY A 385 8.29 -2.10 1.35
CA GLY A 385 7.09 -2.94 1.25
C GLY A 385 7.19 -4.31 1.93
N THR A 386 8.32 -4.62 2.57
CA THR A 386 8.56 -5.93 3.21
C THR A 386 9.03 -5.78 4.66
N VAL A 387 10.34 -5.72 4.89
CA VAL A 387 10.97 -5.64 6.23
C VAL A 387 10.51 -4.42 7.02
N ASN A 388 10.41 -3.27 6.37
CA ASN A 388 9.98 -2.04 7.04
C ASN A 388 8.54 -2.16 7.54
N VAL A 389 7.64 -2.75 6.71
CA VAL A 389 6.24 -2.99 7.10
C VAL A 389 6.17 -3.97 8.27
N ALA A 390 6.93 -5.06 8.23
CA ALA A 390 7.00 -6.00 9.35
C ALA A 390 7.46 -5.31 10.63
N THR A 391 8.44 -4.40 10.55
CA THR A 391 8.91 -3.61 11.68
C THR A 391 7.84 -2.64 12.19
N TYR A 392 7.21 -1.90 11.29
CA TYR A 392 6.13 -0.96 11.61
C TYR A 392 4.95 -1.64 12.32
N LEU A 393 4.57 -2.83 11.86
CA LEU A 393 3.47 -3.62 12.42
C LEU A 393 3.87 -4.44 13.66
N GLY A 394 5.14 -4.37 14.12
CA GLY A 394 5.63 -5.15 15.25
C GLY A 394 5.73 -6.66 14.96
N LYS A 395 5.90 -7.05 13.69
CA LYS A 395 5.89 -8.44 13.21
C LYS A 395 7.25 -8.92 12.65
N SER A 396 8.34 -8.23 12.96
CA SER A 396 9.69 -8.56 12.45
C SER A 396 10.18 -9.95 12.80
N ASN A 397 9.56 -10.61 13.78
CA ASN A 397 9.91 -11.95 14.23
C ASN A 397 9.21 -13.08 13.46
N ASN A 398 8.24 -12.73 12.57
CA ASN A 398 7.46 -13.74 11.87
C ASN A 398 7.01 -13.33 10.44
N SER A 399 7.37 -12.15 9.96
CA SER A 399 7.02 -11.71 8.58
C SER A 399 8.10 -10.77 7.99
N GLY A 400 7.95 -10.40 6.72
CA GLY A 400 8.79 -9.45 6.00
C GLY A 400 10.07 -10.05 5.40
N VAL A 401 10.42 -11.29 5.71
CA VAL A 401 11.58 -12.00 5.16
C VAL A 401 11.24 -13.45 4.81
N VAL A 402 11.94 -14.03 3.81
CA VAL A 402 11.83 -15.46 3.50
C VAL A 402 12.77 -16.24 4.40
N LYS A 403 12.23 -16.76 5.49
CA LYS A 403 12.99 -17.47 6.52
C LYS A 403 12.17 -18.59 7.14
N GLN A 404 12.81 -19.70 7.52
CA GLN A 404 12.16 -20.79 8.25
C GLN A 404 11.52 -20.30 9.54
N GLY A 405 10.29 -20.70 9.80
CA GLY A 405 9.47 -20.28 10.94
C GLY A 405 8.63 -19.02 10.69
N TYR A 406 8.79 -18.36 9.53
CA TYR A 406 8.06 -17.15 9.15
C TYR A 406 6.80 -17.46 8.33
N ALA A 407 5.89 -16.52 8.31
CA ALA A 407 4.66 -16.61 7.49
C ALA A 407 5.00 -16.79 6.00
N ALA A 408 4.23 -17.63 5.33
CA ALA A 408 4.41 -17.94 3.92
C ALA A 408 3.63 -16.96 3.02
N ASP A 409 3.87 -15.67 3.21
CA ASP A 409 3.39 -14.63 2.31
C ASP A 409 4.51 -14.34 1.30
N LEU A 410 4.39 -14.90 0.10
CA LEU A 410 5.48 -14.97 -0.88
C LEU A 410 5.00 -14.58 -2.28
N VAL A 411 5.88 -13.96 -3.05
CA VAL A 411 5.65 -13.69 -4.48
C VAL A 411 6.71 -14.39 -5.31
N LEU A 412 6.27 -15.19 -6.27
CA LEU A 412 7.12 -15.80 -7.30
C LEU A 412 7.14 -14.88 -8.51
N LEU A 413 8.34 -14.49 -8.95
CA LEU A 413 8.59 -13.57 -10.05
C LEU A 413 9.39 -14.26 -11.15
N SER A 414 9.17 -13.90 -12.43
CA SER A 414 9.98 -14.41 -13.53
C SER A 414 11.33 -13.71 -13.69
N GLY A 415 11.56 -12.55 -13.07
CA GLY A 415 12.79 -11.78 -13.16
C GLY A 415 13.35 -11.33 -11.82
N ASN A 416 14.62 -10.91 -11.79
CA ASN A 416 15.31 -10.47 -10.58
C ASN A 416 15.05 -9.00 -10.28
N PRO A 417 14.23 -8.66 -9.24
CA PRO A 417 13.90 -7.28 -8.90
C PRO A 417 15.05 -6.50 -8.27
N LEU A 418 16.13 -7.16 -7.82
CA LEU A 418 17.33 -6.45 -7.35
C LEU A 418 18.16 -5.90 -8.52
N LYS A 419 18.06 -6.50 -9.73
CA LYS A 419 18.71 -6.00 -10.93
C LYS A 419 17.86 -4.94 -11.65
N ASP A 420 16.57 -5.14 -11.66
CA ASP A 420 15.58 -4.23 -12.26
C ASP A 420 14.30 -4.30 -11.45
N ILE A 421 14.01 -3.22 -10.72
CA ILE A 421 12.82 -3.14 -9.85
C ILE A 421 11.51 -3.36 -10.61
N THR A 422 11.47 -3.09 -11.92
CA THR A 422 10.27 -3.31 -12.75
C THR A 422 9.90 -4.79 -12.88
N GLN A 423 10.82 -5.72 -12.57
CA GLN A 423 10.55 -7.15 -12.54
C GLN A 423 9.55 -7.56 -11.45
N THR A 424 9.26 -6.71 -10.48
CA THR A 424 8.17 -6.94 -9.51
C THR A 424 6.80 -7.08 -10.16
N LYS A 425 6.60 -6.54 -11.38
CA LYS A 425 5.38 -6.71 -12.19
C LYS A 425 5.21 -8.12 -12.77
N ALA A 426 6.30 -8.87 -12.87
CA ALA A 426 6.34 -10.14 -13.56
C ALA A 426 5.93 -11.31 -12.63
N VAL A 427 4.73 -11.20 -12.04
CA VAL A 427 4.19 -12.15 -11.06
C VAL A 427 3.85 -13.48 -11.76
N GLU A 428 4.45 -14.56 -11.28
CA GLU A 428 4.22 -15.95 -11.69
C GLU A 428 3.33 -16.72 -10.71
N GLY A 429 3.13 -16.18 -9.51
CA GLY A 429 2.22 -16.69 -8.51
C GLY A 429 2.40 -16.00 -7.17
N VAL A 430 1.38 -16.09 -6.34
CA VAL A 430 1.34 -15.50 -5.01
C VAL A 430 0.93 -16.55 -3.99
N MET A 431 1.69 -16.65 -2.92
CA MET A 431 1.32 -17.44 -1.76
C MET A 431 0.89 -16.51 -0.64
N ILE A 432 -0.27 -16.79 -0.08
CA ILE A 432 -0.76 -16.11 1.11
C ILE A 432 -1.24 -17.18 2.10
N GLY A 433 -0.51 -17.31 3.21
CA GLY A 433 -0.72 -18.42 4.14
C GLY A 433 -0.67 -19.77 3.43
N ASN A 434 -1.76 -20.55 3.49
CA ASN A 434 -1.87 -21.87 2.85
C ASN A 434 -2.42 -21.83 1.41
N LYS A 435 -2.61 -20.67 0.84
CA LYS A 435 -3.25 -20.52 -0.47
C LYS A 435 -2.19 -20.19 -1.51
N TRP A 436 -2.14 -20.97 -2.59
CA TRP A 436 -1.33 -20.69 -3.77
C TRP A 436 -2.20 -20.16 -4.90
N LEU A 437 -1.98 -18.92 -5.27
CA LEU A 437 -2.60 -18.28 -6.43
C LEU A 437 -1.63 -18.46 -7.61
N SER A 438 -1.90 -19.44 -8.47
CA SER A 438 -1.06 -19.69 -9.64
C SER A 438 -1.19 -18.58 -10.67
N LYS A 439 -0.25 -18.53 -11.61
CA LYS A 439 -0.31 -17.60 -12.75
C LYS A 439 -1.61 -17.70 -13.52
N ASP A 440 -2.09 -18.93 -13.77
CA ASP A 440 -3.33 -19.16 -14.50
C ASP A 440 -4.56 -18.70 -13.72
N PHE A 441 -4.57 -18.93 -12.40
CA PHE A 441 -5.61 -18.41 -11.52
C PHE A 441 -5.63 -16.88 -11.55
N ILE A 442 -4.46 -16.24 -11.38
CA ILE A 442 -4.31 -14.77 -11.44
C ILE A 442 -4.79 -14.23 -12.78
N ALA A 443 -4.40 -14.86 -13.90
CA ALA A 443 -4.83 -14.43 -15.23
C ALA A 443 -6.35 -14.54 -15.41
N THR A 444 -6.97 -15.59 -14.90
CA THR A 444 -8.42 -15.79 -14.93
C THR A 444 -9.14 -14.71 -14.12
N GLU A 445 -8.67 -14.42 -12.89
CA GLU A 445 -9.24 -13.37 -12.06
C GLU A 445 -9.08 -11.98 -12.69
N LEU A 446 -7.91 -11.68 -13.21
CA LEU A 446 -7.67 -10.41 -13.89
C LEU A 446 -8.58 -10.26 -15.13
N LYS A 447 -8.79 -11.35 -15.87
CA LYS A 447 -9.73 -11.32 -17.02
C LYS A 447 -11.17 -11.04 -16.57
N ARG A 448 -11.62 -11.63 -15.45
CA ARG A 448 -12.93 -11.37 -14.87
C ARG A 448 -13.11 -9.92 -14.43
N LEU A 449 -12.03 -9.27 -14.00
CA LEU A 449 -12.03 -7.89 -13.46
C LEU A 449 -11.90 -6.79 -14.53
N GLU A 450 -11.69 -7.13 -15.81
CA GLU A 450 -11.70 -6.15 -16.90
C GLU A 450 -13.07 -5.45 -17.00
N ARG A 451 -13.05 -4.13 -17.17
CA ARG A 451 -14.23 -3.23 -17.20
C ARG A 451 -14.49 -2.71 -18.61
#